data_55a585a04965d4f9f998ba9c8c01f74f
#
_entry.id   55a585a04965d4f9f998ba9c8c01f74f
#
_cell.length_a   1.000
_cell.length_b   1.000
_cell.length_c   1.000
_cell.angle_alpha   90.00
_cell.angle_beta   90.00
_cell.angle_gamma   90.00
#
_symmetry.space_group_name_H-M   'P 1'
#
loop_
_entity.id
_entity.type
_entity.pdbx_description
1 polymer ?
#
loop_
_entity_poly.entity_id
_entity_poly.type
_entity_poly.pdbx_seq_one_letter_code
_entity_poly.pdbx_strand_id
1 'polypeptide(L)'
;MSKRTLIGVLTAVSVLAMASLAFADDGAVKAAGLWVFFGIAIACGIGIGMAALGTGIGMGNAINGALQGTARNPEAGGKIMTTMIIGLALIESLCIYALVICFILVFKIPDLGSMHELIVKSLGG
;
A
#
# COMPACT_ATOMS: atom_id res chain seq x y z
N MET A 1 -19.00 10.97 6.28
CA MET A 1 -18.74 10.17 7.50
C MET A 1 -18.08 11.06 8.54
N SER A 2 -18.60 11.14 9.77
CA SER A 2 -17.98 12.00 10.79
C SER A 2 -16.65 11.35 11.26
N LYS A 3 -15.67 12.17 11.70
CA LYS A 3 -14.39 11.66 12.26
C LYS A 3 -14.62 10.64 13.38
N ARG A 4 -15.69 10.81 14.15
CA ARG A 4 -16.07 9.91 15.26
C ARG A 4 -16.52 8.53 14.76
N THR A 5 -17.27 8.46 13.65
CA THR A 5 -17.69 7.20 13.04
C THR A 5 -16.51 6.45 12.42
N LEU A 6 -15.56 7.17 11.81
CA LEU A 6 -14.35 6.56 11.23
C LEU A 6 -13.47 5.95 12.33
N ILE A 7 -13.24 6.68 13.42
CA ILE A 7 -12.48 6.19 14.59
C ILE A 7 -13.18 4.98 15.22
N GLY A 8 -14.50 5.03 15.38
CA GLY A 8 -15.28 3.92 15.93
C GLY A 8 -15.22 2.65 15.08
N VAL A 9 -15.23 2.80 13.75
CA VAL A 9 -15.09 1.66 12.83
C VAL A 9 -13.66 1.09 12.88
N LEU A 10 -12.64 1.94 12.89
CA LEU A 10 -11.24 1.51 13.00
C LEU A 10 -10.94 0.79 14.33
N THR A 11 -11.46 1.30 15.45
CA THR A 11 -11.31 0.65 16.74
C THR A 11 -12.10 -0.66 16.85
N ALA A 12 -13.30 -0.73 16.30
CA ALA A 12 -14.08 -1.96 16.26
C ALA A 12 -13.39 -3.05 15.41
N VAL A 13 -12.83 -2.68 14.27
CA VAL A 13 -12.09 -3.61 13.40
C VAL A 13 -10.81 -4.10 14.07
N SER A 14 -10.07 -3.22 14.78
CA SER A 14 -8.86 -3.61 15.50
C SER A 14 -9.16 -4.52 16.71
N VAL A 15 -10.23 -4.27 17.45
CA VAL A 15 -10.65 -5.10 18.57
C VAL A 15 -11.15 -6.48 18.11
N LEU A 16 -11.90 -6.55 17.01
CA LEU A 16 -12.32 -7.82 16.40
C LEU A 16 -11.15 -8.64 15.88
N ALA A 17 -10.14 -7.99 15.29
CA ALA A 17 -8.91 -8.65 14.85
C ALA A 17 -8.09 -9.22 16.02
N MET A 18 -8.07 -8.54 17.18
CA MET A 18 -7.38 -9.02 18.39
C MET A 18 -8.17 -10.11 19.13
N ALA A 19 -9.50 -10.06 19.13
CA ALA A 19 -10.33 -11.06 19.79
C ALA A 19 -10.25 -12.45 19.14
N SER A 20 -10.01 -12.51 17.82
CA SER A 20 -9.84 -13.78 17.10
C SER A 20 -8.54 -14.52 17.42
N LEU A 21 -7.54 -13.84 18.01
CA LEU A 21 -6.27 -14.44 18.44
C LEU A 21 -6.34 -15.13 19.80
N ALA A 22 -7.42 -14.91 20.58
CA ALA A 22 -7.53 -15.40 21.95
C ALA A 22 -8.06 -16.85 22.07
N PHE A 23 -8.47 -17.48 20.99
CA PHE A 23 -8.98 -18.87 20.96
C PHE A 23 -8.10 -19.75 20.06
N ALA A 24 -6.87 -20.01 20.50
CA ALA A 24 -5.92 -20.79 19.71
C ALA A 24 -6.05 -22.30 19.95
N ASP A 25 -6.87 -22.95 19.15
CA ASP A 25 -6.70 -24.34 18.74
C ASP A 25 -5.80 -24.37 17.49
N ASP A 26 -5.08 -25.47 17.20
CA ASP A 26 -4.16 -25.59 16.04
C ASP A 26 -4.82 -25.18 14.70
N GLY A 27 -6.10 -25.42 14.55
CA GLY A 27 -6.90 -24.98 13.42
C GLY A 27 -7.09 -23.47 13.38
N ALA A 28 -7.27 -22.81 14.53
CA ALA A 28 -7.45 -21.38 14.64
C ALA A 28 -6.15 -20.61 14.33
N VAL A 29 -4.99 -21.15 14.70
CA VAL A 29 -3.68 -20.57 14.38
C VAL A 29 -3.41 -20.58 12.87
N LYS A 30 -3.71 -21.69 12.20
CA LYS A 30 -3.61 -21.77 10.73
C LYS A 30 -4.57 -20.82 10.04
N ALA A 31 -5.81 -20.73 10.53
CA ALA A 31 -6.78 -19.77 10.01
C ALA A 31 -6.32 -18.32 10.22
N ALA A 32 -5.77 -17.98 11.39
CA ALA A 32 -5.23 -16.64 11.65
C ALA A 32 -4.06 -16.31 10.71
N GLY A 33 -3.17 -17.26 10.42
CA GLY A 33 -2.09 -17.11 9.43
C GLY A 33 -2.63 -16.79 8.03
N LEU A 34 -3.64 -17.51 7.58
CA LEU A 34 -4.30 -17.24 6.27
C LEU A 34 -4.92 -15.85 6.21
N TRP A 35 -5.52 -15.37 7.30
CA TRP A 35 -6.07 -14.01 7.38
C TRP A 35 -4.97 -12.93 7.30
N VAL A 36 -3.79 -13.19 7.87
CA VAL A 36 -2.64 -12.29 7.74
C VAL A 36 -2.20 -12.21 6.27
N PHE A 37 -2.05 -13.34 5.58
CA PHE A 37 -1.70 -13.35 4.15
C PHE A 37 -2.74 -12.62 3.31
N PHE A 38 -4.02 -12.89 3.56
CA PHE A 38 -5.11 -12.20 2.88
C PHE A 38 -5.07 -10.69 3.13
N GLY A 39 -4.86 -10.29 4.40
CA GLY A 39 -4.74 -8.88 4.79
C GLY A 39 -3.61 -8.17 4.05
N ILE A 40 -2.45 -8.80 3.91
CA ILE A 40 -1.31 -8.24 3.22
C ILE A 40 -1.53 -8.19 1.71
N ALA A 41 -2.11 -9.24 1.12
CA ALA A 41 -2.45 -9.23 -0.30
C ALA A 41 -3.40 -8.07 -0.64
N ILE A 42 -4.43 -7.85 0.18
CA ILE A 42 -5.36 -6.71 0.05
C ILE A 42 -4.64 -5.38 0.27
N ALA A 43 -3.84 -5.27 1.33
CA ALA A 43 -3.10 -4.03 1.64
C ALA A 43 -2.13 -3.66 0.51
N CYS A 44 -1.38 -4.62 -0.03
CA CYS A 44 -0.48 -4.41 -1.15
C CYS A 44 -1.26 -4.07 -2.44
N GLY A 45 -2.32 -4.78 -2.74
CA GLY A 45 -3.15 -4.54 -3.92
C GLY A 45 -3.78 -3.15 -3.92
N ILE A 46 -4.40 -2.76 -2.80
CA ILE A 46 -4.98 -1.42 -2.64
C ILE A 46 -3.87 -0.36 -2.60
N GLY A 47 -2.80 -0.60 -1.85
CA GLY A 47 -1.70 0.36 -1.71
C GLY A 47 -1.05 0.71 -3.04
N ILE A 48 -0.66 -0.29 -3.84
CA ILE A 48 -0.07 -0.05 -5.16
C ILE A 48 -1.11 0.50 -6.16
N GLY A 49 -2.36 0.04 -6.08
CA GLY A 49 -3.45 0.53 -6.92
C GLY A 49 -3.72 2.02 -6.70
N MET A 50 -3.78 2.47 -5.45
CA MET A 50 -3.95 3.90 -5.11
C MET A 50 -2.72 4.73 -5.49
N ALA A 51 -1.50 4.21 -5.29
CA ALA A 51 -0.29 4.86 -5.71
C ALA A 51 -0.27 5.05 -7.23
N ALA A 52 -0.56 4.01 -8.00
CA ALA A 52 -0.64 4.05 -9.46
C ALA A 52 -1.74 5.01 -9.96
N LEU A 53 -2.90 5.02 -9.31
CA LEU A 53 -3.98 5.96 -9.63
C LEU A 53 -3.52 7.41 -9.39
N GLY A 54 -2.92 7.70 -8.24
CA GLY A 54 -2.44 9.03 -7.88
C GLY A 54 -1.34 9.53 -8.83
N THR A 55 -0.35 8.68 -9.10
CA THR A 55 0.73 9.01 -10.05
C THR A 55 0.21 9.19 -11.46
N GLY A 56 -0.71 8.33 -11.93
CA GLY A 56 -1.33 8.44 -13.25
C GLY A 56 -2.09 9.76 -13.44
N ILE A 57 -2.89 10.17 -12.47
CA ILE A 57 -3.58 11.47 -12.49
C ILE A 57 -2.58 12.62 -12.46
N GLY A 58 -1.56 12.54 -11.59
CA GLY A 58 -0.52 13.56 -11.48
C GLY A 58 0.25 13.73 -12.78
N MET A 59 0.67 12.65 -13.42
CA MET A 59 1.34 12.64 -14.72
C MET A 59 0.45 13.21 -15.82
N GLY A 60 -0.81 12.80 -15.88
CA GLY A 60 -1.77 13.33 -16.87
C GLY A 60 -1.93 14.83 -16.77
N ASN A 61 -2.05 15.38 -15.56
CA ASN A 61 -2.16 16.82 -15.33
C ASN A 61 -0.85 17.55 -15.69
N ALA A 62 0.31 17.00 -15.34
CA ALA A 62 1.60 17.60 -15.67
C ALA A 62 1.83 17.66 -17.19
N ILE A 63 1.52 16.58 -17.91
CA ILE A 63 1.62 16.52 -19.38
C ILE A 63 0.68 17.52 -20.02
N ASN A 64 -0.58 17.55 -19.59
CA ASN A 64 -1.56 18.48 -20.13
C ASN A 64 -1.13 19.94 -19.91
N GLY A 65 -0.65 20.29 -18.72
CA GLY A 65 -0.11 21.61 -18.43
C GLY A 65 1.10 21.97 -19.28
N ALA A 66 2.02 21.05 -19.48
CA ALA A 66 3.22 21.23 -20.29
C ALA A 66 2.87 21.45 -21.78
N LEU A 67 1.95 20.67 -22.33
CA LEU A 67 1.50 20.80 -23.72
C LEU A 67 0.81 22.15 -23.95
N GLN A 68 -0.06 22.57 -23.04
CA GLN A 68 -0.71 23.88 -23.13
C GLN A 68 0.30 25.04 -22.98
N GLY A 69 1.28 24.89 -22.08
CA GLY A 69 2.35 25.87 -21.93
C GLY A 69 3.18 26.04 -23.20
N THR A 70 3.56 24.91 -23.82
CA THR A 70 4.32 24.89 -25.08
C THR A 70 3.50 25.46 -26.25
N ALA A 71 2.19 25.17 -26.30
CA ALA A 71 1.31 25.71 -27.34
C ALA A 71 1.17 27.25 -27.26
N ARG A 72 1.19 27.82 -26.03
CA ARG A 72 1.12 29.27 -25.80
C ARG A 72 2.45 29.99 -26.00
N ASN A 73 3.55 29.27 -25.69
CA ASN A 73 4.91 29.81 -25.83
C ASN A 73 5.87 28.75 -26.38
N PRO A 74 5.92 28.58 -27.71
CA PRO A 74 6.77 27.60 -28.37
C PRO A 74 8.27 27.77 -28.06
N GLU A 75 8.72 29.01 -27.85
CA GLU A 75 10.14 29.31 -27.55
C GLU A 75 10.55 28.74 -26.17
N ALA A 76 9.63 28.62 -25.23
CA ALA A 76 9.85 28.00 -23.93
C ALA A 76 9.71 26.47 -23.95
N GLY A 77 9.33 25.87 -25.07
CA GLY A 77 9.00 24.45 -25.17
C GLY A 77 10.08 23.51 -24.67
N GLY A 78 11.34 23.80 -24.98
CA GLY A 78 12.48 22.98 -24.51
C GLY A 78 12.63 22.99 -22.98
N LYS A 79 12.46 24.14 -22.35
CA LYS A 79 12.54 24.28 -20.88
C LYS A 79 11.34 23.60 -20.20
N ILE A 80 10.15 23.78 -20.75
CA ILE A 80 8.92 23.14 -20.26
C ILE A 80 9.05 21.62 -20.33
N MET A 81 9.53 21.08 -21.46
CA MET A 81 9.72 19.66 -21.66
C MET A 81 10.70 19.06 -20.65
N THR A 82 11.85 19.70 -20.45
CA THR A 82 12.85 19.24 -19.48
C THR A 82 12.29 19.22 -18.05
N THR A 83 11.61 20.31 -17.66
CA THR A 83 10.99 20.38 -16.32
C THR A 83 9.90 19.34 -16.15
N MET A 84 9.10 19.09 -17.19
CA MET A 84 8.06 18.07 -17.21
C MET A 84 8.66 16.67 -17.00
N ILE A 85 9.70 16.31 -17.75
CA ILE A 85 10.33 14.98 -17.65
C ILE A 85 10.87 14.75 -16.22
N ILE A 86 11.53 15.73 -15.63
CA ILE A 86 12.03 15.64 -14.24
C ILE A 86 10.86 15.48 -13.27
N GLY A 87 9.79 16.27 -13.43
CA GLY A 87 8.59 16.18 -12.60
C GLY A 87 7.89 14.81 -12.71
N LEU A 88 7.79 14.26 -13.92
CA LEU A 88 7.22 12.94 -14.15
C LEU A 88 8.04 11.84 -13.45
N ALA A 89 9.37 11.89 -13.53
CA ALA A 89 10.24 10.93 -12.84
C ALA A 89 10.08 10.98 -11.32
N LEU A 90 9.91 12.17 -10.73
CA LEU A 90 9.64 12.33 -9.31
C LEU A 90 8.25 11.80 -8.90
N ILE A 91 7.24 12.02 -9.73
CA ILE A 91 5.89 11.47 -9.50
C ILE A 91 5.93 9.94 -9.57
N GLU A 92 6.62 9.37 -10.58
CA GLU A 92 6.73 7.92 -10.76
C GLU A 92 7.45 7.25 -9.58
N SER A 93 8.45 7.89 -9.01
CA SER A 93 9.19 7.35 -7.85
C SER A 93 8.28 7.07 -6.64
N LEU A 94 7.18 7.81 -6.46
CA LEU A 94 6.20 7.56 -5.40
C LEU A 94 5.50 6.21 -5.57
N CYS A 95 5.19 5.81 -6.80
CA CYS A 95 4.64 4.49 -7.08
C CYS A 95 5.66 3.38 -6.83
N ILE A 96 6.93 3.63 -7.16
CA ILE A 96 8.04 2.70 -6.88
C ILE A 96 8.22 2.50 -5.37
N TYR A 97 8.10 3.55 -4.56
CA TYR A 97 8.17 3.41 -3.10
C TYR A 97 7.04 2.52 -2.55
N ALA A 98 5.82 2.69 -3.04
CA ALA A 98 4.71 1.81 -2.67
C ALA A 98 4.98 0.35 -3.07
N LEU A 99 5.53 0.13 -4.26
CA LEU A 99 5.93 -1.20 -4.74
C LEU A 99 7.00 -1.83 -3.85
N VAL A 100 8.03 -1.08 -3.45
CA VAL A 100 9.10 -1.55 -2.55
C VAL A 100 8.53 -1.95 -1.19
N ILE A 101 7.60 -1.17 -0.63
CA ILE A 101 6.93 -1.51 0.62
C ILE A 101 6.15 -2.81 0.47
N CYS A 102 5.42 -2.99 -0.63
CA CYS A 102 4.71 -4.25 -0.92
C CYS A 102 5.66 -5.44 -1.00
N PHE A 103 6.80 -5.31 -1.66
CA PHE A 103 7.82 -6.37 -1.71
C PHE A 103 8.36 -6.70 -0.32
N ILE A 104 8.69 -5.69 0.50
CA ILE A 104 9.17 -5.91 1.86
C ILE A 104 8.12 -6.68 2.66
N LEU A 105 6.85 -6.31 2.58
CA LEU A 105 5.77 -7.00 3.28
C LEU A 105 5.65 -8.46 2.82
N VAL A 106 5.64 -8.71 1.51
CA VAL A 106 5.49 -10.06 0.95
C VAL A 106 6.67 -10.96 1.29
N PHE A 107 7.92 -10.47 1.20
CA PHE A 107 9.11 -11.29 1.42
C PHE A 107 9.53 -11.39 2.89
N LYS A 108 9.10 -10.47 3.75
CA LYS A 108 9.44 -10.48 5.19
C LYS A 108 8.41 -11.18 6.06
N ILE A 109 7.28 -11.59 5.50
CA ILE A 109 6.32 -12.39 6.25
C ILE A 109 6.89 -13.78 6.43
N PRO A 110 6.99 -14.29 7.67
CA PRO A 110 7.32 -15.68 7.93
C PRO A 110 6.30 -16.57 7.22
N ASP A 111 6.75 -17.70 6.69
CA ASP A 111 5.82 -18.69 6.18
C ASP A 111 4.91 -19.22 7.30
N LEU A 112 3.79 -19.84 6.94
CA LEU A 112 2.83 -20.38 7.91
C LEU A 112 3.45 -21.39 8.87
N GLY A 113 4.49 -22.11 8.44
CA GLY A 113 5.21 -23.07 9.26
C GLY A 113 6.03 -22.39 10.35
N SER A 114 6.81 -21.38 10.00
CA SER A 114 7.62 -20.63 10.96
C SER A 114 6.78 -19.83 11.95
N MET A 115 5.64 -19.29 11.51
CA MET A 115 4.68 -18.62 12.40
C MET A 115 4.04 -19.61 13.38
N HIS A 116 3.67 -20.80 12.94
CA HIS A 116 3.14 -21.86 13.80
C HIS A 116 4.14 -22.24 14.90
N GLU A 117 5.40 -22.49 14.55
CA GLU A 117 6.46 -22.80 15.51
C GLU A 117 6.67 -21.68 16.54
N LEU A 118 6.69 -20.43 16.09
CA LEU A 118 6.86 -19.28 16.99
C LEU A 118 5.70 -19.14 17.98
N ILE A 119 4.47 -19.36 17.54
CA ILE A 119 3.28 -19.26 18.38
C ILE A 119 3.23 -20.42 19.37
N VAL A 120 3.47 -21.65 18.93
CA VAL A 120 3.51 -22.83 19.83
C VAL A 120 4.60 -22.63 20.90
N LYS A 121 5.79 -22.17 20.52
CA LYS A 121 6.88 -21.89 21.46
C LYS A 121 6.56 -20.76 22.44
N SER A 122 5.79 -19.75 22.01
CA SER A 122 5.38 -18.63 22.87
C SER A 122 4.29 -19.02 23.88
N LEU A 123 3.50 -20.04 23.56
CA LEU A 123 2.41 -20.55 24.41
C LEU A 123 2.86 -21.66 25.38
N GLY A 124 4.16 -21.99 25.44
CA GLY A 124 4.72 -22.90 26.45
C GLY A 124 4.72 -24.35 26.04
N GLY A 125 4.83 -24.63 24.73
CA GLY A 125 5.17 -25.97 24.24
C GLY A 125 6.63 -26.31 24.45
#